data_cb354636ba88305683f3a1f768ec5714
#
_entry.id   cb354636ba88305683f3a1f768ec5714
#
_cell.length_a   1.000
_cell.length_b   1.000
_cell.length_c   1.000
_cell.angle_alpha   90.00
_cell.angle_beta   90.00
_cell.angle_gamma   90.00
#
_symmetry.space_group_name_H-M   'P 1'
#
loop_
_entity.id
_entity.type
_entity.pdbx_description
1 polymer ?
#
loop_
_entity_poly.entity_id
_entity_poly.type
_entity_poly.pdbx_seq_one_letter_code
_entity_poly.pdbx_strand_id
1 'polypeptide(L)'
;MTSRRVVPDIAPRELTMATQVMNHVRDRIHSGDMRPDTWYSVYQLSEELGISRSPVRDGLLRLEEAGIIEFVRNRGFRVVEPNPSDVADIFSIRLSLEPAAAARAATHAGPGDIGKLRELLAHMAAAIERQDEATFFDWDQQLHDALASLGHSHRSRAILATLRTHTRLLTDSTVRKYRSLEQVYSEHLPIVDAIATHDAPAAAAAMRAHVSATGRLLLAQNLRKAHPEWDAPELDRRVDEIWERHTAHL
;
A
#
# COMPACT_ATOMS: atom_id res chain seq x y z
N MET A 1 -22.65 22.18 33.12
CA MET A 1 -23.14 22.02 31.73
C MET A 1 -21.95 21.76 30.86
N THR A 2 -21.64 20.49 30.62
CA THR A 2 -20.47 20.04 29.85
C THR A 2 -20.86 19.93 28.39
N SER A 3 -20.35 20.86 27.57
CA SER A 3 -20.55 20.86 26.12
C SER A 3 -19.90 19.61 25.51
N ARG A 4 -20.73 18.69 25.06
CA ARG A 4 -20.32 17.54 24.24
C ARG A 4 -19.81 18.10 22.89
N ARG A 5 -18.49 18.12 22.68
CA ARG A 5 -17.93 18.32 21.33
C ARG A 5 -18.40 17.18 20.45
N VAL A 6 -19.24 17.49 19.48
CA VAL A 6 -19.58 16.59 18.39
C VAL A 6 -18.33 16.42 17.55
N VAL A 7 -17.76 15.21 17.57
CA VAL A 7 -16.70 14.81 16.65
C VAL A 7 -17.36 14.73 15.27
N PRO A 8 -16.82 15.40 14.23
CA PRO A 8 -17.37 15.25 12.90
C PRO A 8 -17.23 13.79 12.45
N ASP A 9 -18.33 13.21 12.02
CA ASP A 9 -18.36 11.92 11.35
C ASP A 9 -17.53 12.06 10.07
N ILE A 10 -16.32 11.49 10.05
CA ILE A 10 -15.46 11.48 8.87
C ILE A 10 -16.01 10.36 7.99
N ALA A 11 -17.01 10.71 7.17
CA ALA A 11 -17.50 9.83 6.12
C ALA A 11 -16.35 9.34 5.24
N PRO A 12 -16.40 8.10 4.75
CA PRO A 12 -15.42 7.59 3.79
C PRO A 12 -15.28 8.60 2.65
N ARG A 13 -14.06 9.03 2.37
CA ARG A 13 -13.80 9.99 1.29
C ARG A 13 -14.28 9.36 -0.01
N GLU A 14 -15.27 9.96 -0.67
CA GLU A 14 -15.67 9.53 -2.02
C GLU A 14 -14.41 9.45 -2.89
N LEU A 15 -14.22 8.29 -3.51
CA LEU A 15 -13.09 8.06 -4.40
C LEU A 15 -13.14 9.05 -5.55
N THR A 16 -12.04 9.76 -5.79
CA THR A 16 -11.97 10.66 -6.96
C THR A 16 -12.17 9.85 -8.24
N MET A 17 -12.71 10.48 -9.29
CA MET A 17 -12.87 9.81 -10.59
C MET A 17 -11.56 9.23 -11.11
N ALA A 18 -10.43 9.91 -10.90
CA ALA A 18 -9.11 9.37 -11.24
C ALA A 18 -8.78 8.08 -10.47
N THR A 19 -9.12 8.01 -9.17
CA THR A 19 -8.93 6.80 -8.36
C THR A 19 -9.86 5.66 -8.83
N GLN A 20 -11.08 5.97 -9.22
CA GLN A 20 -12.00 4.97 -9.80
C GLN A 20 -11.43 4.39 -11.10
N VAL A 21 -10.88 5.23 -11.98
CA VAL A 21 -10.18 4.79 -13.21
C VAL A 21 -9.01 3.88 -12.89
N MET A 22 -8.16 4.26 -11.92
CA MET A 22 -7.02 3.43 -11.50
C MET A 22 -7.48 2.04 -11.03
N ASN A 23 -8.50 2.00 -10.18
CA ASN A 23 -9.04 0.74 -9.68
C ASN A 23 -9.64 -0.10 -10.80
N HIS A 24 -10.43 0.49 -11.68
CA HIS A 24 -11.05 -0.19 -12.82
C HIS A 24 -9.99 -0.83 -13.74
N VAL A 25 -8.95 -0.07 -14.12
CA VAL A 25 -7.85 -0.59 -14.97
C VAL A 25 -7.09 -1.70 -14.26
N ARG A 26 -6.75 -1.51 -12.96
CA ARG A 26 -6.10 -2.54 -12.16
C ARG A 26 -6.92 -3.84 -12.15
N ASP A 27 -8.22 -3.75 -11.85
CA ASP A 27 -9.10 -4.90 -11.74
C ASP A 27 -9.19 -5.66 -13.09
N ARG A 28 -9.21 -4.93 -14.21
CA ARG A 28 -9.16 -5.52 -15.57
C ARG A 28 -7.81 -6.16 -15.93
N ILE A 29 -6.72 -5.64 -15.39
CA ILE A 29 -5.41 -6.29 -15.52
C ILE A 29 -5.39 -7.60 -14.71
N HIS A 30 -5.90 -7.57 -13.48
CA HIS A 30 -5.94 -8.73 -12.61
C HIS A 30 -6.90 -9.83 -13.11
N SER A 31 -8.04 -9.46 -13.73
CA SER A 31 -8.94 -10.42 -14.38
C SER A 31 -8.40 -10.99 -15.69
N GLY A 32 -7.37 -10.39 -16.27
CA GLY A 32 -6.83 -10.74 -17.58
C GLY A 32 -7.58 -10.13 -18.77
N ASP A 33 -8.53 -9.22 -18.52
CA ASP A 33 -9.26 -8.49 -19.58
C ASP A 33 -8.39 -7.41 -20.24
N MET A 34 -7.43 -6.88 -19.48
CA MET A 34 -6.35 -6.05 -20.01
C MET A 34 -5.02 -6.81 -19.93
N ARG A 35 -4.39 -7.03 -21.07
CA ARG A 35 -3.18 -7.85 -21.19
C ARG A 35 -1.98 -6.99 -21.59
N PRO A 36 -0.75 -7.39 -21.20
CA PRO A 36 0.47 -6.88 -21.80
C PRO A 36 0.41 -7.02 -23.33
N ASP A 37 1.15 -6.18 -24.03
CA ASP A 37 1.26 -6.16 -25.50
C ASP A 37 -0.03 -5.79 -26.28
N THR A 38 -1.11 -5.46 -25.57
CA THR A 38 -2.35 -4.97 -26.17
C THR A 38 -2.45 -3.46 -26.02
N TRP A 39 -2.88 -2.78 -27.11
CA TRP A 39 -3.08 -1.33 -27.11
C TRP A 39 -4.50 -0.96 -26.70
N TYR A 40 -4.61 0.00 -25.79
CA TYR A 40 -5.86 0.52 -25.26
C TYR A 40 -5.98 2.01 -25.54
N SER A 41 -7.20 2.47 -25.78
CA SER A 41 -7.51 3.86 -26.10
C SER A 41 -8.10 4.59 -24.88
N VAL A 42 -7.57 5.78 -24.57
CA VAL A 42 -8.17 6.69 -23.58
C VAL A 42 -9.62 7.03 -23.93
N TYR A 43 -9.91 7.16 -25.23
CA TYR A 43 -11.27 7.45 -25.69
C TYR A 43 -12.23 6.30 -25.38
N GLN A 44 -11.87 5.07 -25.77
CA GLN A 44 -12.68 3.88 -25.50
C GLN A 44 -12.92 3.69 -24.00
N LEU A 45 -11.89 3.87 -23.17
CA LEU A 45 -12.02 3.77 -21.73
C LEU A 45 -12.95 4.87 -21.15
N SER A 46 -12.93 6.09 -21.71
CA SER A 46 -13.84 7.17 -21.28
C SER A 46 -15.28 6.86 -21.62
N GLU A 47 -15.56 6.29 -22.80
CA GLU A 47 -16.90 5.86 -23.21
C GLU A 47 -17.40 4.70 -22.32
N GLU A 48 -16.54 3.71 -22.06
CA GLU A 48 -16.85 2.55 -21.21
C GLU A 48 -17.24 2.97 -19.78
N LEU A 49 -16.49 3.94 -19.21
CA LEU A 49 -16.74 4.44 -17.85
C LEU A 49 -17.83 5.53 -17.79
N GLY A 50 -18.28 6.05 -18.92
CA GLY A 50 -19.26 7.14 -18.96
C GLY A 50 -18.76 8.47 -18.38
N ILE A 51 -17.44 8.71 -18.38
CA ILE A 51 -16.81 9.91 -17.82
C ILE A 51 -15.95 10.63 -18.86
N SER A 52 -15.63 11.91 -18.61
CA SER A 52 -14.82 12.69 -19.53
C SER A 52 -13.36 12.19 -19.58
N ARG A 53 -12.65 12.52 -20.65
CA ARG A 53 -11.26 12.07 -20.88
C ARG A 53 -10.25 12.61 -19.86
N SER A 54 -10.53 13.75 -19.22
CA SER A 54 -9.59 14.36 -18.28
C SER A 54 -9.34 13.49 -17.06
N PRO A 55 -10.33 13.09 -16.25
CA PRO A 55 -10.12 12.19 -15.12
C PRO A 55 -9.61 10.80 -15.54
N VAL A 56 -9.97 10.31 -16.76
CA VAL A 56 -9.39 9.07 -17.31
C VAL A 56 -7.90 9.23 -17.51
N ARG A 57 -7.48 10.33 -18.15
CA ARG A 57 -6.06 10.61 -18.38
C ARG A 57 -5.30 10.79 -17.06
N ASP A 58 -5.88 11.48 -16.08
CA ASP A 58 -5.27 11.69 -14.76
C ASP A 58 -5.08 10.35 -14.02
N GLY A 59 -6.05 9.45 -14.06
CA GLY A 59 -5.92 8.11 -13.49
C GLY A 59 -4.86 7.27 -14.20
N LEU A 60 -4.84 7.31 -15.54
CA LEU A 60 -3.87 6.59 -16.34
C LEU A 60 -2.43 7.12 -16.15
N LEU A 61 -2.23 8.44 -16.01
CA LEU A 61 -0.91 9.01 -15.71
C LEU A 61 -0.36 8.50 -14.38
N ARG A 62 -1.21 8.36 -13.35
CA ARG A 62 -0.80 7.76 -12.08
C ARG A 62 -0.42 6.27 -12.21
N LEU A 63 -1.10 5.54 -13.09
CA LEU A 63 -0.74 4.15 -13.40
C LEU A 63 0.57 4.07 -14.18
N GLU A 64 0.86 5.05 -15.05
CA GLU A 64 2.14 5.16 -15.74
C GLU A 64 3.28 5.49 -14.76
N GLU A 65 3.07 6.45 -13.84
CA GLU A 65 4.02 6.76 -12.77
C GLU A 65 4.32 5.54 -11.88
N ALA A 66 3.34 4.65 -11.72
CA ALA A 66 3.49 3.38 -11.01
C ALA A 66 4.14 2.26 -11.85
N GLY A 67 4.45 2.51 -13.12
CA GLY A 67 5.04 1.51 -14.01
C GLY A 67 4.07 0.40 -14.46
N ILE A 68 2.76 0.58 -14.26
CA ILE A 68 1.74 -0.43 -14.59
C ILE A 68 1.32 -0.36 -16.05
N ILE A 69 1.34 0.84 -16.59
CA ILE A 69 1.10 1.10 -18.01
C ILE A 69 2.18 2.01 -18.57
N GLU A 70 2.26 2.09 -19.87
CA GLU A 70 3.03 3.13 -20.58
C GLU A 70 2.19 3.76 -21.67
N PHE A 71 2.30 5.07 -21.83
CA PHE A 71 1.74 5.80 -22.97
C PHE A 71 2.68 5.75 -24.16
N VAL A 72 2.11 5.47 -25.34
CA VAL A 72 2.84 5.61 -26.58
C VAL A 72 2.14 6.60 -27.49
N ARG A 73 2.93 7.56 -27.98
CA ARG A 73 2.43 8.64 -28.84
C ARG A 73 1.64 8.09 -30.03
N ASN A 74 0.42 8.59 -30.22
CA ASN A 74 -0.49 8.22 -31.30
C ASN A 74 -1.00 6.76 -31.28
N ARG A 75 -0.72 5.98 -30.21
CA ARG A 75 -1.19 4.59 -30.07
C ARG A 75 -2.10 4.36 -28.85
N GLY A 76 -2.08 5.28 -27.88
CA GLY A 76 -2.79 5.12 -26.61
C GLY A 76 -1.86 4.63 -25.49
N PHE A 77 -2.28 3.64 -24.73
CA PHE A 77 -1.47 3.04 -23.66
C PHE A 77 -1.46 1.51 -23.76
N ARG A 78 -0.48 0.88 -23.16
CA ARG A 78 -0.42 -0.57 -22.99
C ARG A 78 -0.09 -0.92 -21.53
N VAL A 79 -0.46 -2.12 -21.11
CA VAL A 79 -0.06 -2.68 -19.81
C VAL A 79 1.41 -3.08 -19.89
N VAL A 80 2.18 -2.71 -18.86
CA VAL A 80 3.57 -3.15 -18.68
C VAL A 80 3.55 -4.51 -17.99
N GLU A 81 4.37 -5.44 -18.44
CA GLU A 81 4.54 -6.73 -17.80
C GLU A 81 5.16 -6.53 -16.41
N PRO A 82 4.51 -7.00 -15.32
CA PRO A 82 5.04 -6.80 -13.98
C PRO A 82 6.40 -7.47 -13.79
N ASN A 83 7.39 -6.72 -13.30
CA ASN A 83 8.65 -7.30 -12.87
C ASN A 83 8.55 -7.63 -11.37
N PRO A 84 8.67 -8.89 -10.96
CA PRO A 84 8.65 -9.24 -9.53
C PRO A 84 9.65 -8.46 -8.65
N SER A 85 10.80 -8.07 -9.21
CA SER A 85 11.80 -7.26 -8.49
C SER A 85 11.32 -5.85 -8.14
N ASP A 86 10.32 -5.30 -8.85
CA ASP A 86 9.78 -3.96 -8.54
C ASP A 86 9.16 -3.91 -7.13
N VAL A 87 8.60 -5.03 -6.67
CA VAL A 87 8.12 -5.15 -5.29
C VAL A 87 9.28 -5.01 -4.30
N ALA A 88 10.39 -5.71 -4.54
CA ALA A 88 11.56 -5.63 -3.67
C ALA A 88 12.19 -4.22 -3.67
N ASP A 89 12.24 -3.55 -4.82
CA ASP A 89 12.69 -2.17 -4.94
C ASP A 89 11.84 -1.21 -4.12
N ILE A 90 10.51 -1.28 -4.27
CA ILE A 90 9.58 -0.46 -3.50
C ILE A 90 9.78 -0.68 -2.00
N PHE A 91 9.89 -1.93 -1.57
CA PHE A 91 10.04 -2.26 -0.16
C PHE A 91 11.41 -1.90 0.40
N SER A 92 12.49 -1.88 -0.39
CA SER A 92 13.79 -1.39 0.04
C SER A 92 13.74 0.10 0.41
N ILE A 93 13.03 0.91 -0.39
CA ILE A 93 12.82 2.34 -0.09
C ILE A 93 11.93 2.50 1.15
N ARG A 94 10.86 1.72 1.28
CA ARG A 94 9.98 1.73 2.45
C ARG A 94 10.74 1.35 3.73
N LEU A 95 11.59 0.33 3.69
CA LEU A 95 12.46 -0.09 4.79
C LEU A 95 13.50 0.96 5.18
N SER A 96 13.93 1.78 4.23
CA SER A 96 14.83 2.91 4.52
C SER A 96 14.10 4.06 5.23
N LEU A 97 12.80 4.24 5.00
CA LEU A 97 12.07 5.44 5.44
C LEU A 97 11.12 5.18 6.62
N GLU A 98 10.35 4.08 6.60
CA GLU A 98 9.29 3.85 7.57
C GLU A 98 9.81 3.52 8.98
N PRO A 99 10.83 2.68 9.19
CA PRO A 99 11.39 2.45 10.53
C PRO A 99 11.91 3.74 11.17
N ALA A 100 12.60 4.57 10.40
CA ALA A 100 13.09 5.85 10.87
C ALA A 100 11.95 6.84 11.19
N ALA A 101 10.83 6.79 10.44
CA ALA A 101 9.65 7.57 10.74
C ALA A 101 8.98 7.11 12.05
N ALA A 102 8.85 5.80 12.26
CA ALA A 102 8.30 5.22 13.49
C ALA A 102 9.15 5.58 14.73
N ALA A 103 10.48 5.50 14.63
CA ALA A 103 11.39 5.92 15.69
C ALA A 103 11.19 7.41 16.07
N ARG A 104 11.11 8.28 15.07
CA ARG A 104 10.84 9.71 15.30
C ARG A 104 9.45 9.95 15.88
N ALA A 105 8.44 9.21 15.42
CA ALA A 105 7.10 9.28 15.99
C ALA A 105 7.11 8.93 17.48
N ALA A 106 7.83 7.87 17.89
CA ALA A 106 7.98 7.51 19.31
C ALA A 106 8.67 8.63 20.13
N THR A 107 9.60 9.37 19.51
CA THR A 107 10.29 10.48 20.20
C THR A 107 9.40 11.72 20.38
N HIS A 108 8.48 11.99 19.44
CA HIS A 108 7.75 13.26 19.38
C HIS A 108 6.26 13.16 19.72
N ALA A 109 5.67 11.94 19.72
CA ALA A 109 4.23 11.76 19.94
C ALA A 109 3.81 12.26 21.34
N GLY A 110 2.82 13.13 21.38
CA GLY A 110 2.16 13.52 22.61
C GLY A 110 0.94 12.62 22.93
N PRO A 111 0.32 12.80 24.13
CA PRO A 111 -0.84 11.99 24.50
C PRO A 111 -2.00 12.05 23.49
N GLY A 112 -2.23 13.19 22.86
CA GLY A 112 -3.26 13.37 21.82
C GLY A 112 -2.95 12.59 20.56
N ASP A 113 -1.69 12.49 20.16
CA ASP A 113 -1.25 11.72 19.00
C ASP A 113 -1.38 10.22 19.24
N ILE A 114 -0.98 9.76 20.43
CA ILE A 114 -1.15 8.36 20.85
C ILE A 114 -2.65 7.99 20.87
N GLY A 115 -3.51 8.88 21.38
CA GLY A 115 -4.96 8.70 21.33
C GLY A 115 -5.48 8.51 19.91
N LYS A 116 -5.01 9.33 18.95
CA LYS A 116 -5.38 9.22 17.55
C LYS A 116 -4.89 7.93 16.88
N LEU A 117 -3.66 7.48 17.18
CA LEU A 117 -3.16 6.19 16.66
C LEU A 117 -4.01 5.02 17.17
N ARG A 118 -4.41 5.02 18.44
CA ARG A 118 -5.31 4.00 19.02
C ARG A 118 -6.71 4.04 18.41
N GLU A 119 -7.23 5.22 18.08
CA GLU A 119 -8.51 5.37 17.38
C GLU A 119 -8.44 4.76 15.98
N LEU A 120 -7.35 4.98 15.23
CA LEU A 120 -7.14 4.36 13.92
C LEU A 120 -7.08 2.83 14.02
N LEU A 121 -6.39 2.28 15.04
CA LEU A 121 -6.40 0.84 15.30
C LEU A 121 -7.82 0.33 15.64
N ALA A 122 -8.61 1.07 16.41
CA ALA A 122 -9.98 0.68 16.71
C ALA A 122 -10.87 0.65 15.47
N HIS A 123 -10.67 1.57 14.52
CA HIS A 123 -11.37 1.54 13.24
C HIS A 123 -10.96 0.33 12.38
N MET A 124 -9.67 -0.04 12.37
CA MET A 124 -9.21 -1.27 11.72
C MET A 124 -9.87 -2.50 12.34
N ALA A 125 -9.91 -2.60 13.67
CA ALA A 125 -10.57 -3.70 14.39
C ALA A 125 -12.07 -3.78 14.03
N ALA A 126 -12.77 -2.66 13.99
CA ALA A 126 -14.18 -2.63 13.60
C ALA A 126 -14.40 -3.03 12.13
N ALA A 127 -13.45 -2.79 11.25
CA ALA A 127 -13.51 -3.26 9.85
C ALA A 127 -13.32 -4.79 9.76
N ILE A 128 -12.48 -5.37 10.64
CA ILE A 128 -12.33 -6.84 10.76
C ILE A 128 -13.65 -7.50 11.14
N GLU A 129 -14.34 -7.00 12.16
CA GLU A 129 -15.63 -7.52 12.60
C GLU A 129 -16.68 -7.54 11.48
N ARG A 130 -16.60 -6.58 10.54
CA ARG A 130 -17.48 -6.47 9.37
C ARG A 130 -16.98 -7.25 8.17
N GLN A 131 -15.81 -7.87 8.25
CA GLN A 131 -15.11 -8.49 7.11
C GLN A 131 -14.94 -7.54 5.92
N ASP A 132 -14.77 -6.25 6.20
CA ASP A 132 -14.63 -5.19 5.20
C ASP A 132 -13.15 -4.90 4.96
N GLU A 133 -12.57 -5.67 4.03
CA GLU A 133 -11.16 -5.57 3.65
C GLU A 133 -10.80 -4.18 3.09
N ALA A 134 -11.68 -3.58 2.29
CA ALA A 134 -11.42 -2.29 1.67
C ALA A 134 -11.31 -1.18 2.74
N THR A 135 -12.28 -1.11 3.65
CA THR A 135 -12.27 -0.16 4.77
C THR A 135 -11.09 -0.42 5.72
N PHE A 136 -10.71 -1.68 5.95
CA PHE A 136 -9.54 -2.02 6.76
C PHE A 136 -8.27 -1.39 6.17
N PHE A 137 -7.99 -1.58 4.89
CA PHE A 137 -6.79 -1.04 4.24
C PHE A 137 -6.83 0.48 4.08
N ASP A 138 -7.99 1.11 4.06
CA ASP A 138 -8.09 2.58 4.11
C ASP A 138 -7.67 3.13 5.49
N TRP A 139 -8.01 2.45 6.58
CA TRP A 139 -7.55 2.80 7.93
C TRP A 139 -6.07 2.46 8.15
N ASP A 140 -5.59 1.34 7.63
CA ASP A 140 -4.17 0.99 7.57
C ASP A 140 -3.34 2.10 6.93
N GLN A 141 -3.77 2.58 5.78
CA GLN A 141 -3.11 3.68 5.09
C GLN A 141 -3.09 4.96 5.93
N GLN A 142 -4.19 5.28 6.62
CA GLN A 142 -4.26 6.45 7.50
C GLN A 142 -3.37 6.31 8.73
N LEU A 143 -3.25 5.11 9.31
CA LEU A 143 -2.34 4.83 10.42
C LEU A 143 -0.89 5.10 10.03
N HIS A 144 -0.45 4.53 8.93
CA HIS A 144 0.90 4.76 8.43
C HIS A 144 1.17 6.21 8.03
N ASP A 145 0.18 6.92 7.47
CA ASP A 145 0.30 8.34 7.13
C ASP A 145 0.42 9.20 8.40
N ALA A 146 -0.31 8.86 9.46
CA ALA A 146 -0.19 9.49 10.76
C ALA A 146 1.20 9.27 11.37
N LEU A 147 1.74 8.06 11.31
CA LEU A 147 3.09 7.72 11.77
C LEU A 147 4.16 8.52 11.02
N ALA A 148 4.08 8.59 9.70
CA ALA A 148 5.00 9.38 8.89
C ALA A 148 4.90 10.89 9.19
N SER A 149 3.69 11.38 9.47
CA SER A 149 3.43 12.78 9.84
C SER A 149 4.06 13.14 11.19
N LEU A 150 3.89 12.28 12.20
CA LEU A 150 4.48 12.44 13.52
C LEU A 150 6.02 12.43 13.48
N GLY A 151 6.59 11.69 12.55
CA GLY A 151 8.03 11.72 12.28
C GLY A 151 8.57 13.03 11.68
N HIS A 152 7.74 14.07 11.53
CA HIS A 152 8.09 15.39 10.97
C HIS A 152 8.79 15.33 9.61
N SER A 153 8.46 14.36 8.76
CA SER A 153 9.10 14.16 7.48
C SER A 153 8.12 14.31 6.32
N HIS A 154 7.76 15.55 5.98
CA HIS A 154 6.78 15.84 4.91
C HIS A 154 7.16 15.22 3.56
N ARG A 155 8.45 15.22 3.20
CA ARG A 155 8.92 14.63 1.93
C ARG A 155 8.82 13.10 1.95
N SER A 156 9.29 12.46 3.01
CA SER A 156 9.17 10.99 3.16
C SER A 156 7.70 10.55 3.15
N ARG A 157 6.80 11.31 3.82
CA ARG A 157 5.36 11.04 3.81
C ARG A 157 4.78 10.99 2.39
N ALA A 158 5.11 11.98 1.55
CA ALA A 158 4.64 12.02 0.17
C ALA A 158 5.17 10.84 -0.65
N ILE A 159 6.47 10.52 -0.52
CA ILE A 159 7.09 9.37 -1.18
C ILE A 159 6.43 8.06 -0.72
N LEU A 160 6.27 7.87 0.59
CA LEU A 160 5.65 6.66 1.15
C LEU A 160 4.19 6.50 0.70
N ALA A 161 3.42 7.57 0.63
CA ALA A 161 2.04 7.52 0.11
C ALA A 161 2.00 7.05 -1.35
N THR A 162 2.92 7.53 -2.19
CA THR A 162 3.07 7.08 -3.58
C THR A 162 3.46 5.60 -3.64
N LEU A 163 4.50 5.18 -2.92
CA LEU A 163 4.97 3.79 -2.93
C LEU A 163 3.92 2.80 -2.43
N ARG A 164 3.09 3.18 -1.46
CA ARG A 164 1.96 2.36 -1.00
C ARG A 164 0.89 2.21 -2.06
N THR A 165 0.59 3.31 -2.77
CA THR A 165 -0.30 3.26 -3.92
C THR A 165 0.25 2.31 -4.98
N HIS A 166 1.54 2.42 -5.32
CA HIS A 166 2.19 1.51 -6.27
C HIS A 166 2.13 0.04 -5.81
N THR A 167 2.40 -0.23 -4.53
CA THR A 167 2.26 -1.59 -3.97
C THR A 167 0.85 -2.14 -4.20
N ARG A 168 -0.19 -1.37 -3.86
CA ARG A 168 -1.60 -1.78 -4.05
C ARG A 168 -1.99 -1.98 -5.52
N LEU A 169 -1.32 -1.33 -6.44
CA LEU A 169 -1.56 -1.46 -7.88
C LEU A 169 -0.82 -2.65 -8.50
N LEU A 170 0.40 -2.92 -8.04
CA LEU A 170 1.26 -3.99 -8.57
C LEU A 170 0.96 -5.37 -7.97
N THR A 171 0.28 -5.44 -6.84
CA THR A 171 0.08 -6.69 -6.10
C THR A 171 -1.38 -6.97 -5.83
N ASP A 172 -1.73 -8.26 -5.80
CA ASP A 172 -3.02 -8.70 -5.27
C ASP A 172 -3.01 -8.60 -3.73
N SER A 173 -4.20 -8.56 -3.12
CA SER A 173 -4.29 -8.62 -1.67
C SER A 173 -3.66 -9.91 -1.12
N THR A 174 -2.91 -9.78 -0.02
CA THR A 174 -2.37 -10.94 0.71
C THR A 174 -3.41 -11.59 1.62
N VAL A 175 -4.52 -10.90 1.89
CA VAL A 175 -5.60 -11.36 2.76
C VAL A 175 -6.38 -12.51 2.10
N ARG A 176 -6.96 -13.36 2.91
CA ARG A 176 -7.71 -14.59 2.54
C ARG A 176 -6.84 -15.75 2.05
N LYS A 177 -5.80 -15.49 1.26
CA LYS A 177 -4.98 -16.57 0.69
C LYS A 177 -3.73 -16.87 1.52
N TYR A 178 -3.12 -15.83 2.10
CA TYR A 178 -1.82 -15.94 2.78
C TYR A 178 -1.86 -15.55 4.24
N ARG A 179 -2.75 -14.63 4.64
CA ARG A 179 -2.94 -14.18 6.02
C ARG A 179 -4.36 -13.64 6.22
N SER A 180 -4.80 -13.51 7.47
CA SER A 180 -6.07 -12.88 7.82
C SER A 180 -5.90 -11.39 8.10
N LEU A 181 -7.02 -10.64 8.15
CA LEU A 181 -7.02 -9.23 8.57
C LEU A 181 -6.52 -9.08 10.01
N GLU A 182 -6.86 -10.04 10.89
CA GLU A 182 -6.40 -10.06 12.29
C GLU A 182 -4.88 -10.20 12.38
N GLN A 183 -4.27 -11.00 11.49
CA GLN A 183 -2.81 -11.13 11.43
C GLN A 183 -2.17 -9.81 10.99
N VAL A 184 -2.72 -9.16 9.96
CA VAL A 184 -2.23 -7.82 9.53
C VAL A 184 -2.39 -6.82 10.66
N TYR A 185 -3.55 -6.79 11.33
CA TYR A 185 -3.81 -5.91 12.47
C TYR A 185 -2.81 -6.12 13.61
N SER A 186 -2.55 -7.38 13.97
CA SER A 186 -1.65 -7.71 15.08
C SER A 186 -0.20 -7.25 14.84
N GLU A 187 0.22 -7.11 13.59
CA GLU A 187 1.54 -6.57 13.24
C GLU A 187 1.68 -5.08 13.57
N HIS A 188 0.57 -4.32 13.66
CA HIS A 188 0.59 -2.89 13.97
C HIS A 188 0.62 -2.59 15.47
N LEU A 189 0.13 -3.52 16.30
CA LEU A 189 0.05 -3.30 17.75
C LEU A 189 1.42 -2.98 18.38
N PRO A 190 2.50 -3.76 18.12
CA PRO A 190 3.83 -3.47 18.66
C PRO A 190 4.37 -2.09 18.24
N ILE A 191 4.00 -1.60 17.05
CA ILE A 191 4.43 -0.29 16.57
C ILE A 191 3.82 0.82 17.41
N VAL A 192 2.49 0.78 17.60
CA VAL A 192 1.76 1.78 18.36
C VAL A 192 2.09 1.71 19.86
N ASP A 193 2.29 0.51 20.40
CA ASP A 193 2.68 0.32 21.81
C ASP A 193 4.07 0.88 22.09
N ALA A 194 5.06 0.64 21.21
CA ALA A 194 6.39 1.22 21.32
C ALA A 194 6.37 2.75 21.23
N ILE A 195 5.51 3.32 20.37
CA ILE A 195 5.31 4.77 20.30
C ILE A 195 4.68 5.30 21.61
N ALA A 196 3.69 4.59 22.15
CA ALA A 196 3.00 4.98 23.38
C ALA A 196 3.93 4.96 24.60
N THR A 197 4.95 4.11 24.59
CA THR A 197 5.99 4.03 25.63
C THR A 197 7.24 4.85 25.32
N HIS A 198 7.23 5.62 24.24
CA HIS A 198 8.38 6.41 23.76
C HIS A 198 9.66 5.59 23.50
N ASP A 199 9.50 4.31 23.15
CA ASP A 199 10.62 3.42 22.81
C ASP A 199 10.92 3.50 21.29
N ALA A 200 11.78 4.44 20.91
CA ALA A 200 12.14 4.67 19.52
C ALA A 200 12.83 3.46 18.84
N PRO A 201 13.78 2.75 19.50
CA PRO A 201 14.34 1.53 18.95
C PRO A 201 13.30 0.43 18.71
N ALA A 202 12.41 0.18 19.67
CA ALA A 202 11.35 -0.82 19.53
C ALA A 202 10.36 -0.45 18.42
N ALA A 203 9.97 0.83 18.30
CA ALA A 203 9.10 1.31 17.23
C ALA A 203 9.74 1.09 15.84
N ALA A 204 11.03 1.38 15.68
CA ALA A 204 11.76 1.11 14.45
C ALA A 204 11.82 -0.39 14.12
N ALA A 205 12.13 -1.22 15.11
CA ALA A 205 12.23 -2.66 14.94
C ALA A 205 10.88 -3.29 14.55
N ALA A 206 9.79 -2.90 15.23
CA ALA A 206 8.44 -3.37 14.93
C ALA A 206 7.99 -2.96 13.51
N MET A 207 8.24 -1.70 13.13
CA MET A 207 7.94 -1.22 11.77
C MET A 207 8.75 -1.96 10.72
N ARG A 208 10.04 -2.20 10.95
CA ARG A 208 10.90 -2.98 10.05
C ARG A 208 10.37 -4.39 9.86
N ALA A 209 9.99 -5.07 10.95
CA ALA A 209 9.44 -6.42 10.90
C ALA A 209 8.14 -6.46 10.08
N HIS A 210 7.20 -5.53 10.33
CA HIS A 210 5.94 -5.40 9.60
C HIS A 210 6.15 -5.18 8.09
N VAL A 211 6.99 -4.21 7.71
CA VAL A 211 7.26 -3.88 6.30
C VAL A 211 7.97 -5.05 5.61
N SER A 212 8.95 -5.69 6.28
CA SER A 212 9.66 -6.84 5.72
C SER A 212 8.74 -8.05 5.51
N ALA A 213 7.91 -8.40 6.49
CA ALA A 213 6.97 -9.51 6.37
C ALA A 213 6.00 -9.31 5.20
N THR A 214 5.44 -8.11 5.08
CA THR A 214 4.54 -7.75 3.98
C THR A 214 5.25 -7.80 2.63
N GLY A 215 6.45 -7.21 2.51
CA GLY A 215 7.18 -7.16 1.26
C GLY A 215 7.59 -8.53 0.74
N ARG A 216 8.10 -9.40 1.61
CA ARG A 216 8.47 -10.77 1.27
C ARG A 216 7.26 -11.59 0.81
N LEU A 217 6.13 -11.43 1.47
CA LEU A 217 4.90 -12.12 1.11
C LEU A 217 4.38 -11.68 -0.28
N LEU A 218 4.41 -10.40 -0.58
CA LEU A 218 4.01 -9.86 -1.88
C LEU A 218 4.99 -10.24 -3.00
N LEU A 219 6.29 -10.25 -2.70
CA LEU A 219 7.30 -10.76 -3.63
C LEU A 219 7.07 -12.24 -3.96
N ALA A 220 6.84 -13.07 -2.94
CA ALA A 220 6.53 -14.48 -3.12
C ALA A 220 5.27 -14.70 -3.96
N GLN A 221 4.23 -13.87 -3.74
CA GLN A 221 2.98 -13.91 -4.50
C GLN A 221 3.22 -13.61 -5.99
N ASN A 222 3.99 -12.56 -6.29
CA ASN A 222 4.29 -12.17 -7.67
C ASN A 222 5.18 -13.20 -8.37
N LEU A 223 6.20 -13.73 -7.68
CA LEU A 223 7.06 -14.79 -8.23
C LEU A 223 6.27 -16.06 -8.51
N ARG A 224 5.39 -16.48 -7.62
CA ARG A 224 4.52 -17.66 -7.85
C ARG A 224 3.57 -17.47 -9.05
N LYS A 225 3.11 -16.24 -9.28
CA LYS A 225 2.26 -15.91 -10.43
C LYS A 225 3.05 -15.94 -11.75
N ALA A 226 4.28 -15.42 -11.72
CA ALA A 226 5.19 -15.40 -12.88
C ALA A 226 5.79 -16.80 -13.18
N HIS A 227 5.98 -17.63 -12.15
CA HIS A 227 6.64 -18.92 -12.21
C HIS A 227 5.83 -20.01 -11.51
N PRO A 228 4.66 -20.39 -12.08
CA PRO A 228 3.79 -21.41 -11.48
C PRO A 228 4.45 -22.80 -11.42
N GLU A 229 5.51 -23.04 -12.20
CA GLU A 229 6.29 -24.28 -12.25
C GLU A 229 7.22 -24.47 -11.05
N TRP A 230 7.54 -23.42 -10.27
CA TRP A 230 8.44 -23.54 -9.11
C TRP A 230 7.73 -24.21 -7.94
N ASP A 231 8.43 -25.14 -7.31
CA ASP A 231 8.01 -25.70 -6.03
C ASP A 231 8.25 -24.71 -4.86
N ALA A 232 7.80 -25.08 -3.66
CA ALA A 232 7.93 -24.19 -2.51
C ALA A 232 9.40 -23.89 -2.14
N PRO A 233 10.32 -24.88 -2.09
CA PRO A 233 11.73 -24.63 -1.81
C PRO A 233 12.40 -23.68 -2.82
N GLU A 234 12.14 -23.84 -4.12
CA GLU A 234 12.69 -22.97 -5.15
C GLU A 234 12.15 -21.56 -5.02
N LEU A 235 10.84 -21.42 -4.80
CA LEU A 235 10.21 -20.12 -4.58
C LEU A 235 10.84 -19.40 -3.38
N ASP A 236 10.96 -20.07 -2.24
CA ASP A 236 11.52 -19.48 -1.01
C ASP A 236 12.97 -19.03 -1.24
N ARG A 237 13.78 -19.85 -1.92
CA ARG A 237 15.15 -19.49 -2.28
C ARG A 237 15.20 -18.25 -3.17
N ARG A 238 14.33 -18.14 -4.16
CA ARG A 238 14.26 -16.97 -5.06
C ARG A 238 13.79 -15.71 -4.34
N VAL A 239 12.82 -15.85 -3.44
CA VAL A 239 12.40 -14.73 -2.58
C VAL A 239 13.58 -14.23 -1.76
N ASP A 240 14.35 -15.14 -1.11
CA ASP A 240 15.50 -14.76 -0.31
C ASP A 240 16.57 -14.06 -1.16
N GLU A 241 16.95 -14.63 -2.31
CA GLU A 241 17.95 -14.06 -3.21
C GLU A 241 17.58 -12.64 -3.68
N ILE A 242 16.33 -12.44 -4.11
CA ILE A 242 15.88 -11.12 -4.58
C ILE A 242 15.80 -10.15 -3.40
N TRP A 243 15.20 -10.59 -2.29
CA TRP A 243 15.03 -9.75 -1.10
C TRP A 243 16.36 -9.27 -0.56
N GLU A 244 17.32 -10.17 -0.34
CA GLU A 244 18.65 -9.83 0.16
C GLU A 244 19.41 -8.90 -0.77
N ARG A 245 19.33 -9.11 -2.09
CA ARG A 245 19.94 -8.20 -3.08
C ARG A 245 19.50 -6.75 -2.90
N HIS A 246 18.23 -6.52 -2.54
CA HIS A 246 17.65 -5.18 -2.42
C HIS A 246 17.73 -4.62 -1.00
N THR A 247 17.91 -5.45 0.03
CA THR A 247 17.76 -5.02 1.43
C THR A 247 18.96 -5.32 2.33
N ALA A 248 19.98 -6.08 1.89
CA ALA A 248 21.14 -6.45 2.72
C ALA A 248 21.97 -5.26 3.23
N HIS A 249 21.81 -4.08 2.65
CA HIS A 249 22.52 -2.85 3.05
C HIS A 249 21.74 -2.00 4.07
N LEU A 250 20.53 -2.41 4.47
CA LEU A 250 19.62 -1.72 5.40
C LEU A 250 19.68 -2.33 6.80
#